data_ece76958a3b6cd94e514334036dc1f9e
#
_entry.id   ece76958a3b6cd94e514334036dc1f9e
#
_cell.length_a   1.000
_cell.length_b   1.000
_cell.length_c   1.000
_cell.angle_alpha   90.00
_cell.angle_beta   90.00
_cell.angle_gamma   90.00
#
_symmetry.space_group_name_H-M   'P 1'
#
loop_
_entity.id
_entity.type
_entity.pdbx_description
1 polymer ?
#
loop_
_entity_poly.entity_id
_entity_poly.type
_entity_poly.pdbx_seq_one_letter_code
_entity_poly.pdbx_strand_id
1 'polypeptide(L)'
;MGTPPAGPATAGPARHPGPWTAGTEEGPGAAGRPGAAERPAAADGPGAARRPAAAEGLEARLEAGWLGRAIGCLLGKPVEKLPLPAIRALARAAGNWPLDDWFTARGVPAALLAAHPWNRRSAPTSLAENIDGMPEDDDLNYPLLNLLLLQRHGKHFTTADVARVWLDELPAGRTFTAERIAYRNLLLGLEPPLTASHRNPFREWIGALIRADVHGWTNPGEPARAAEQAGRDAALSHTGNGVFAARFAAAAIAAAASGTADVHQCLRAGLAAVPEGSRLAAAVRDGIDTAARHPTPGSPGGPGSSDGSDDSDDSDGSDGSDAFDRVVDELHHRYGHYHWVHAVPNAAVIAAALTHADGDFTRSVCLAVSGGWDTDSNGATAGSIAGLLAGSPGKLPDRWTAPLKNRLATTVAGFDGIGFDTLAQLTAQEALRS
;
A
#
# COMPACT_ATOMS: atom_id res chain seq x y z
N MET A 1 -65.20 28.66 -25.36
CA MET A 1 -64.85 27.37 -25.96
C MET A 1 -63.42 27.51 -26.47
N GLY A 2 -62.43 27.15 -25.70
CA GLY A 2 -61.01 27.22 -26.05
C GLY A 2 -60.42 25.81 -26.10
N THR A 3 -59.85 25.47 -27.22
CA THR A 3 -59.13 24.21 -27.45
C THR A 3 -57.87 24.10 -26.61
N PRO A 4 -57.53 22.93 -26.03
CA PRO A 4 -56.29 22.73 -25.29
C PRO A 4 -55.05 22.58 -26.20
N PRO A 5 -53.83 22.90 -25.72
CA PRO A 5 -52.61 22.80 -26.48
C PRO A 5 -52.13 21.35 -26.59
N ALA A 6 -51.52 21.03 -27.72
CA ALA A 6 -50.92 19.72 -28.06
C ALA A 6 -49.72 19.39 -27.16
N GLY A 7 -49.66 18.14 -26.68
CA GLY A 7 -48.54 17.59 -25.92
C GLY A 7 -47.31 17.31 -26.81
N PRO A 8 -46.12 17.18 -26.20
CA PRO A 8 -44.85 16.97 -26.92
C PRO A 8 -44.74 15.58 -27.52
N ALA A 9 -44.19 15.52 -28.74
CA ALA A 9 -43.94 14.28 -29.50
C ALA A 9 -42.91 13.38 -28.79
N THR A 10 -43.23 12.10 -28.72
CA THR A 10 -42.34 11.03 -28.26
C THR A 10 -41.21 10.76 -29.26
N ALA A 11 -39.96 11.00 -28.84
CA ALA A 11 -38.80 10.62 -29.60
C ALA A 11 -38.64 9.08 -29.61
N GLY A 12 -38.56 8.46 -30.80
CA GLY A 12 -38.31 7.04 -30.98
C GLY A 12 -36.88 6.64 -30.57
N PRO A 13 -36.60 5.35 -30.37
CA PRO A 13 -35.32 4.86 -29.84
C PRO A 13 -34.17 5.07 -30.84
N ALA A 14 -33.06 5.59 -30.30
CA ALA A 14 -31.81 5.76 -31.06
C ALA A 14 -31.26 4.42 -31.51
N ARG A 15 -30.92 4.31 -32.78
CA ARG A 15 -30.26 3.13 -33.38
C ARG A 15 -28.83 3.03 -32.88
N HIS A 16 -28.44 1.86 -32.34
CA HIS A 16 -27.07 1.52 -32.06
C HIS A 16 -26.25 1.41 -33.34
N PRO A 17 -25.02 1.95 -33.42
CA PRO A 17 -24.13 1.67 -34.55
C PRO A 17 -23.65 0.21 -34.50
N GLY A 18 -23.71 -0.49 -35.60
CA GLY A 18 -23.25 -1.87 -35.78
C GLY A 18 -21.72 -2.00 -35.70
N PRO A 19 -21.19 -3.24 -35.76
CA PRO A 19 -19.77 -3.50 -35.53
C PRO A 19 -18.91 -2.94 -36.68
N TRP A 20 -17.78 -2.38 -36.31
CA TRP A 20 -16.76 -1.84 -37.19
C TRP A 20 -16.20 -2.95 -38.11
N THR A 21 -16.39 -2.84 -39.41
CA THR A 21 -15.66 -3.63 -40.41
C THR A 21 -14.30 -2.99 -40.64
N ALA A 22 -13.23 -3.76 -40.43
CA ALA A 22 -11.86 -3.35 -40.74
C ALA A 22 -11.70 -3.14 -42.26
N GLY A 23 -11.49 -1.90 -42.66
CA GLY A 23 -11.02 -1.57 -44.00
C GLY A 23 -9.51 -1.75 -44.04
N THR A 24 -9.03 -2.54 -45.00
CA THR A 24 -7.61 -2.68 -45.31
C THR A 24 -7.17 -1.45 -46.11
N GLU A 25 -6.47 -0.52 -45.49
CA GLU A 25 -5.63 0.45 -46.20
C GLU A 25 -4.16 0.17 -45.89
N GLU A 26 -3.39 -0.13 -46.90
CA GLU A 26 -1.94 -0.25 -46.87
C GLU A 26 -1.33 1.15 -46.62
N GLY A 27 -0.77 1.37 -45.43
CA GLY A 27 0.01 2.56 -45.06
C GLY A 27 1.51 2.28 -45.15
N PRO A 28 2.36 3.31 -45.32
CA PRO A 28 3.79 3.16 -45.60
C PRO A 28 4.57 2.68 -44.39
N GLY A 29 5.51 1.81 -44.69
CA GLY A 29 6.61 1.21 -43.92
C GLY A 29 6.78 1.55 -42.44
N ALA A 30 6.62 0.52 -41.63
CA ALA A 30 6.95 0.55 -40.21
C ALA A 30 8.46 0.78 -40.01
N ALA A 31 8.81 1.94 -39.49
CA ALA A 31 10.10 2.14 -38.86
C ALA A 31 10.20 1.17 -37.65
N GLY A 32 11.29 0.38 -37.62
CA GLY A 32 11.49 -0.68 -36.63
C GLY A 32 11.33 -0.17 -35.20
N ARG A 33 10.53 -0.88 -34.40
CA ARG A 33 10.51 -0.75 -32.95
C ARG A 33 11.93 -0.97 -32.43
N PRO A 34 12.46 -0.11 -31.54
CA PRO A 34 13.66 -0.47 -30.80
C PRO A 34 13.38 -1.75 -30.02
N GLY A 35 14.27 -2.73 -30.16
CA GLY A 35 14.14 -4.04 -29.57
C GLY A 35 13.81 -3.98 -28.10
N ALA A 36 12.93 -4.88 -27.65
CA ALA A 36 12.67 -5.14 -26.23
C ALA A 36 14.02 -5.24 -25.53
N ALA A 37 14.23 -4.39 -24.50
CA ALA A 37 15.42 -4.48 -23.68
C ALA A 37 15.48 -5.90 -23.10
N GLU A 38 16.53 -6.63 -23.46
CA GLU A 38 16.81 -7.96 -22.91
C GLU A 38 16.88 -7.84 -21.38
N ARG A 39 16.18 -8.76 -20.69
CA ARG A 39 16.30 -8.96 -19.25
C ARG A 39 17.78 -8.95 -18.88
N PRO A 40 18.21 -8.21 -17.86
CA PRO A 40 19.51 -8.50 -17.27
C PRO A 40 19.44 -9.91 -16.70
N ALA A 41 20.10 -10.86 -17.38
CA ALA A 41 20.30 -12.21 -16.90
C ALA A 41 21.04 -12.11 -15.55
N ALA A 42 20.56 -12.83 -14.54
CA ALA A 42 21.35 -13.07 -13.35
C ALA A 42 22.69 -13.65 -13.80
N ALA A 43 23.78 -12.96 -13.48
CA ALA A 43 25.11 -13.39 -13.84
C ALA A 43 25.54 -14.51 -12.89
N ASP A 44 25.17 -15.75 -13.22
CA ASP A 44 25.78 -16.95 -12.67
C ASP A 44 27.07 -17.23 -13.44
N GLY A 45 28.18 -16.62 -12.99
CA GLY A 45 29.52 -16.91 -13.43
C GLY A 45 30.41 -17.30 -12.23
N PRO A 46 31.28 -18.31 -12.33
CA PRO A 46 32.21 -18.67 -11.25
C PRO A 46 33.26 -17.56 -11.10
N GLY A 47 33.06 -16.69 -10.07
CA GLY A 47 33.96 -15.59 -9.79
C GLY A 47 33.28 -14.36 -9.14
N ALA A 48 32.08 -14.49 -8.59
CA ALA A 48 31.43 -13.40 -7.88
C ALA A 48 32.28 -12.97 -6.67
N ALA A 49 32.92 -11.82 -6.77
CA ALA A 49 33.57 -11.17 -5.63
C ALA A 49 32.58 -11.10 -4.47
N ARG A 50 32.97 -11.62 -3.28
CA ARG A 50 32.13 -11.62 -2.08
C ARG A 50 31.64 -10.21 -1.81
N ARG A 51 30.32 -10.02 -1.88
CA ARG A 51 29.67 -8.72 -1.63
C ARG A 51 30.05 -8.23 -0.22
N PRO A 52 30.21 -6.93 0.01
CA PRO A 52 30.42 -6.40 1.34
C PRO A 52 29.27 -6.81 2.28
N ALA A 53 29.57 -7.23 3.52
CA ALA A 53 28.57 -7.67 4.49
C ALA A 53 27.44 -6.62 4.74
N ALA A 54 27.77 -5.34 4.61
CA ALA A 54 26.80 -4.25 4.68
C ALA A 54 25.78 -4.28 3.53
N ALA A 55 26.19 -4.68 2.33
CA ALA A 55 25.30 -4.82 1.17
C ALA A 55 24.39 -6.05 1.29
N GLU A 56 24.91 -7.19 1.80
CA GLU A 56 24.12 -8.40 2.07
C GLU A 56 23.06 -8.14 3.14
N GLY A 57 23.39 -7.40 4.21
CA GLY A 57 22.44 -7.01 5.25
C GLY A 57 21.34 -6.06 4.75
N LEU A 58 21.63 -5.19 3.79
CA LEU A 58 20.64 -4.34 3.15
C LEU A 58 19.69 -5.14 2.26
N GLU A 59 20.23 -6.04 1.42
CA GLU A 59 19.44 -6.88 0.52
C GLU A 59 18.44 -7.74 1.30
N ALA A 60 18.86 -8.40 2.38
CA ALA A 60 17.98 -9.19 3.23
C ALA A 60 16.86 -8.33 3.88
N ARG A 61 17.17 -7.10 4.30
CA ARG A 61 16.15 -6.17 4.80
C ARG A 61 15.16 -5.78 3.73
N LEU A 62 15.64 -5.47 2.54
CA LEU A 62 14.79 -5.10 1.40
C LEU A 62 13.87 -6.24 0.97
N GLU A 63 14.37 -7.48 0.98
CA GLU A 63 13.55 -8.67 0.71
C GLU A 63 12.42 -8.80 1.75
N ALA A 64 12.74 -8.64 3.03
CA ALA A 64 11.73 -8.64 4.08
C ALA A 64 10.74 -7.47 3.94
N GLY A 65 11.18 -6.30 3.47
CA GLY A 65 10.32 -5.15 3.15
C GLY A 65 9.35 -5.43 2.00
N TRP A 66 9.84 -5.99 0.88
CA TRP A 66 9.01 -6.41 -0.25
C TRP A 66 7.99 -7.48 0.14
N LEU A 67 8.45 -8.53 0.86
CA LEU A 67 7.57 -9.58 1.37
C LEU A 67 6.53 -9.02 2.33
N GLY A 68 6.95 -8.16 3.26
CA GLY A 68 6.04 -7.53 4.22
C GLY A 68 4.97 -6.70 3.53
N ARG A 69 5.34 -5.93 2.50
CA ARG A 69 4.38 -5.19 1.69
C ARG A 69 3.38 -6.11 1.00
N ALA A 70 3.86 -7.17 0.36
CA ALA A 70 3.01 -8.14 -0.33
C ALA A 70 2.07 -8.88 0.64
N ILE A 71 2.57 -9.30 1.80
CA ILE A 71 1.79 -9.96 2.86
C ILE A 71 0.66 -9.04 3.35
N GLY A 72 1.00 -7.81 3.71
CA GLY A 72 0.02 -6.86 4.23
C GLY A 72 -1.06 -6.50 3.21
N CYS A 73 -0.67 -6.27 1.94
CA CYS A 73 -1.62 -6.06 0.84
C CYS A 73 -2.56 -7.27 0.69
N LEU A 74 -1.98 -8.47 0.55
CA LEU A 74 -2.74 -9.70 0.31
C LEU A 74 -3.71 -10.01 1.45
N LEU A 75 -3.32 -9.73 2.71
CA LEU A 75 -4.19 -9.89 3.88
C LEU A 75 -5.38 -8.93 3.82
N GLY A 76 -5.19 -7.68 3.40
CA GLY A 76 -6.24 -6.67 3.35
C GLY A 76 -7.22 -6.81 2.18
N LYS A 77 -6.78 -7.39 1.06
CA LYS A 77 -7.57 -7.51 -0.19
C LYS A 77 -8.98 -8.11 -0.05
N PRO A 78 -9.22 -9.18 0.72
CA PRO A 78 -10.56 -9.78 0.82
C PRO A 78 -11.61 -8.83 1.41
N VAL A 79 -11.19 -7.94 2.30
CA VAL A 79 -12.06 -7.07 3.09
C VAL A 79 -12.00 -5.59 2.68
N GLU A 80 -11.23 -5.27 1.65
CA GLU A 80 -11.19 -3.93 1.05
C GLU A 80 -12.61 -3.41 0.76
N LYS A 81 -12.90 -2.19 1.14
CA LYS A 81 -14.22 -1.52 1.00
C LYS A 81 -15.32 -2.01 1.93
N LEU A 82 -15.08 -3.03 2.75
CA LEU A 82 -16.07 -3.43 3.74
C LEU A 82 -16.10 -2.45 4.93
N PRO A 83 -17.28 -2.17 5.48
CA PRO A 83 -17.37 -1.39 6.71
C PRO A 83 -16.76 -2.16 7.88
N LEU A 84 -16.14 -1.46 8.83
CA LEU A 84 -15.47 -2.04 9.99
C LEU A 84 -16.29 -3.12 10.74
N PRO A 85 -17.61 -2.93 11.01
CA PRO A 85 -18.40 -3.97 11.66
C PRO A 85 -18.48 -5.27 10.85
N ALA A 86 -18.46 -5.18 9.51
CA ALA A 86 -18.48 -6.37 8.64
C ALA A 86 -17.13 -7.10 8.68
N ILE A 87 -16.01 -6.39 8.68
CA ILE A 87 -14.66 -6.97 8.81
C ILE A 87 -14.59 -7.77 10.11
N ARG A 88 -14.95 -7.14 11.24
CA ARG A 88 -14.99 -7.79 12.56
C ARG A 88 -15.91 -9.01 12.60
N ALA A 89 -17.12 -8.90 12.02
CA ALA A 89 -18.08 -9.99 12.00
C ALA A 89 -17.58 -11.19 11.18
N LEU A 90 -16.99 -10.96 10.01
CA LEU A 90 -16.43 -12.02 9.16
C LEU A 90 -15.26 -12.73 9.84
N ALA A 91 -14.32 -11.98 10.41
CA ALA A 91 -13.16 -12.53 11.10
C ALA A 91 -13.57 -13.34 12.37
N ARG A 92 -14.48 -12.81 13.19
CA ARG A 92 -15.02 -13.52 14.36
C ARG A 92 -15.74 -14.80 13.97
N ALA A 93 -16.53 -14.77 12.90
CA ALA A 93 -17.25 -15.97 12.42
C ALA A 93 -16.29 -17.07 11.92
N ALA A 94 -15.13 -16.68 11.37
CA ALA A 94 -14.08 -17.60 10.98
C ALA A 94 -13.20 -18.08 12.16
N GLY A 95 -13.41 -17.56 13.37
CA GLY A 95 -12.55 -17.83 14.54
C GLY A 95 -11.18 -17.15 14.48
N ASN A 96 -11.03 -16.07 13.68
CA ASN A 96 -9.80 -15.33 13.45
C ASN A 96 -9.94 -13.86 13.90
N TRP A 97 -10.41 -13.67 15.14
CA TRP A 97 -10.43 -12.35 15.78
C TRP A 97 -10.01 -12.47 17.25
N PRO A 98 -8.99 -11.75 17.69
CA PRO A 98 -8.17 -10.79 16.94
C PRO A 98 -7.55 -11.41 15.70
N LEU A 99 -7.40 -10.59 14.62
CA LEU A 99 -6.80 -11.08 13.38
C LEU A 99 -5.35 -11.52 13.62
N ASP A 100 -5.05 -12.78 13.28
CA ASP A 100 -3.72 -13.40 13.46
C ASP A 100 -3.32 -14.31 12.29
N ASP A 101 -4.21 -14.51 11.32
CA ASP A 101 -4.00 -15.35 10.14
C ASP A 101 -4.75 -14.78 8.93
N TRP A 102 -4.57 -15.37 7.77
CA TRP A 102 -5.26 -15.04 6.54
C TRP A 102 -6.79 -15.12 6.70
N PHE A 103 -7.51 -14.22 6.03
CA PHE A 103 -8.96 -14.36 5.94
C PHE A 103 -9.33 -15.65 5.21
N THR A 104 -10.39 -16.32 5.67
CA THR A 104 -10.91 -17.55 5.08
C THR A 104 -12.43 -17.53 5.03
N ALA A 105 -13.02 -18.17 4.01
CA ALA A 105 -14.45 -18.40 3.94
C ALA A 105 -14.89 -19.62 4.78
N ARG A 106 -13.94 -20.43 5.25
CA ARG A 106 -14.24 -21.62 6.06
C ARG A 106 -14.84 -21.22 7.40
N GLY A 107 -15.94 -21.83 7.77
CA GLY A 107 -16.64 -21.55 9.02
C GLY A 107 -17.53 -20.31 9.01
N VAL A 108 -17.45 -19.46 7.99
CA VAL A 108 -18.28 -18.26 7.90
C VAL A 108 -19.70 -18.62 7.42
N PRO A 109 -20.76 -18.25 8.17
CA PRO A 109 -22.13 -18.54 7.77
C PRO A 109 -22.51 -17.92 6.42
N ALA A 110 -23.21 -18.70 5.58
CA ALA A 110 -23.63 -18.24 4.24
C ALA A 110 -24.45 -16.93 4.28
N ALA A 111 -25.30 -16.76 5.31
CA ALA A 111 -26.08 -15.53 5.48
C ALA A 111 -25.19 -14.30 5.72
N LEU A 112 -24.09 -14.44 6.46
CA LEU A 112 -23.13 -13.37 6.71
C LEU A 112 -22.36 -13.02 5.43
N LEU A 113 -21.92 -14.03 4.66
CA LEU A 113 -21.27 -13.83 3.35
C LEU A 113 -22.21 -13.18 2.33
N ALA A 114 -23.51 -13.50 2.39
CA ALA A 114 -24.50 -12.85 1.51
C ALA A 114 -24.71 -11.37 1.87
N ALA A 115 -24.67 -11.03 3.18
CA ALA A 115 -24.79 -9.65 3.65
C ALA A 115 -23.51 -8.83 3.42
N HIS A 116 -22.35 -9.45 3.57
CA HIS A 116 -21.02 -8.83 3.46
C HIS A 116 -20.10 -9.70 2.58
N PRO A 117 -20.31 -9.71 1.26
CA PRO A 117 -19.49 -10.50 0.36
C PRO A 117 -18.04 -10.00 0.34
N TRP A 118 -17.10 -10.94 0.30
CA TRP A 118 -15.69 -10.63 0.05
C TRP A 118 -15.54 -9.76 -1.21
N ASN A 119 -14.47 -9.00 -1.28
CA ASN A 119 -14.12 -8.29 -2.51
C ASN A 119 -14.05 -9.29 -3.68
N ARG A 120 -14.98 -9.18 -4.62
CA ARG A 120 -15.18 -10.17 -5.72
C ARG A 120 -13.96 -10.32 -6.63
N ARG A 121 -13.13 -9.28 -6.74
CA ARG A 121 -11.93 -9.32 -7.60
C ARG A 121 -10.79 -10.05 -6.95
N SER A 122 -10.63 -9.91 -5.64
CA SER A 122 -9.50 -10.43 -4.88
C SER A 122 -9.76 -11.75 -4.18
N ALA A 123 -10.97 -12.01 -3.70
CA ALA A 123 -11.29 -13.26 -2.99
C ALA A 123 -10.83 -14.56 -3.69
N PRO A 124 -10.91 -14.68 -5.04
CA PRO A 124 -10.41 -15.87 -5.73
C PRO A 124 -8.92 -16.17 -5.57
N THR A 125 -8.12 -15.19 -5.12
CA THR A 125 -6.66 -15.30 -5.02
C THR A 125 -6.10 -14.85 -3.67
N SER A 126 -6.93 -14.40 -2.73
CA SER A 126 -6.49 -13.77 -1.48
C SER A 126 -7.08 -14.35 -0.19
N LEU A 127 -8.02 -15.30 -0.27
CA LEU A 127 -8.43 -16.09 0.90
C LEU A 127 -7.41 -17.21 1.17
N ALA A 128 -7.24 -17.61 2.43
CA ALA A 128 -6.28 -18.62 2.87
C ALA A 128 -6.27 -19.87 1.97
N GLU A 129 -7.45 -20.33 1.57
CA GLU A 129 -7.65 -21.50 0.70
C GLU A 129 -7.29 -21.28 -0.76
N ASN A 130 -7.09 -20.02 -1.20
CA ASN A 130 -6.95 -19.64 -2.60
C ASN A 130 -5.60 -19.00 -2.92
N ILE A 131 -4.78 -18.66 -1.91
CA ILE A 131 -3.48 -18.00 -2.12
C ILE A 131 -2.54 -18.93 -2.86
N ASP A 132 -1.99 -18.46 -3.98
CA ASP A 132 -1.01 -19.15 -4.81
C ASP A 132 -0.01 -18.14 -5.43
N GLY A 133 0.85 -17.56 -4.60
CA GLY A 133 1.70 -16.43 -4.95
C GLY A 133 1.00 -15.09 -4.67
N MET A 134 1.72 -13.99 -4.84
CA MET A 134 1.13 -12.64 -4.76
C MET A 134 0.40 -12.31 -6.06
N PRO A 135 -0.94 -12.14 -6.04
CA PRO A 135 -1.68 -11.72 -7.22
C PRO A 135 -1.36 -10.27 -7.60
N GLU A 136 -1.66 -9.91 -8.84
CA GLU A 136 -1.49 -8.55 -9.33
C GLU A 136 -2.29 -7.55 -8.51
N ASP A 137 -1.63 -6.44 -8.15
CA ASP A 137 -2.21 -5.34 -7.40
C ASP A 137 -1.49 -4.03 -7.66
N ASP A 138 -2.20 -2.89 -7.55
CA ASP A 138 -1.60 -1.57 -7.71
C ASP A 138 -0.64 -1.21 -6.57
N ASP A 139 -0.87 -1.71 -5.36
CA ASP A 139 0.07 -1.60 -4.23
C ASP A 139 1.46 -2.19 -4.54
N LEU A 140 1.56 -3.15 -5.47
CA LEU A 140 2.84 -3.73 -5.91
C LEU A 140 3.28 -3.17 -7.28
N ASN A 141 2.35 -2.89 -8.18
CA ASN A 141 2.66 -2.35 -9.51
C ASN A 141 3.35 -0.97 -9.44
N TYR A 142 2.87 -0.07 -8.58
CA TYR A 142 3.49 1.26 -8.47
C TYR A 142 4.89 1.24 -7.88
N PRO A 143 5.23 0.47 -6.83
CA PRO A 143 6.62 0.27 -6.45
C PRO A 143 7.50 -0.28 -7.57
N LEU A 144 7.01 -1.23 -8.39
CA LEU A 144 7.76 -1.71 -9.55
C LEU A 144 8.02 -0.62 -10.59
N LEU A 145 7.02 0.22 -10.88
CA LEU A 145 7.17 1.37 -11.78
C LEU A 145 8.19 2.38 -11.23
N ASN A 146 8.23 2.59 -9.91
CA ASN A 146 9.20 3.48 -9.28
C ASN A 146 10.61 2.87 -9.25
N LEU A 147 10.74 1.56 -9.13
CA LEU A 147 12.02 0.88 -9.32
C LEU A 147 12.53 1.09 -10.76
N LEU A 148 11.66 0.87 -11.74
CA LEU A 148 11.97 1.12 -13.15
C LEU A 148 12.32 2.59 -13.44
N LEU A 149 11.62 3.53 -12.79
CA LEU A 149 11.92 4.96 -12.86
C LEU A 149 13.35 5.25 -12.40
N LEU A 150 13.76 4.69 -11.25
CA LEU A 150 15.13 4.87 -10.73
C LEU A 150 16.16 4.21 -11.64
N GLN A 151 15.89 3.03 -12.19
CA GLN A 151 16.79 2.36 -13.13
C GLN A 151 17.04 3.20 -14.39
N ARG A 152 16.01 3.87 -14.91
CA ARG A 152 16.08 4.67 -16.15
C ARG A 152 16.62 6.08 -15.94
N HIS A 153 16.21 6.74 -14.87
CA HIS A 153 16.44 8.18 -14.65
C HIS A 153 17.31 8.49 -13.43
N GLY A 154 17.64 7.46 -12.61
CA GLY A 154 18.39 7.66 -11.37
C GLY A 154 17.61 8.45 -10.31
N LYS A 155 18.28 8.80 -9.21
CA LYS A 155 17.68 9.42 -8.03
C LYS A 155 17.27 10.90 -8.22
N HIS A 156 17.70 11.52 -9.33
CA HIS A 156 17.39 12.92 -9.66
C HIS A 156 16.24 13.09 -10.66
N PHE A 157 15.45 12.04 -10.88
CA PHE A 157 14.27 12.06 -11.76
C PHE A 157 13.36 13.26 -11.47
N THR A 158 12.64 13.71 -12.48
CA THR A 158 11.64 14.77 -12.40
C THR A 158 10.22 14.19 -12.43
N THR A 159 9.20 14.97 -12.05
CA THR A 159 7.79 14.58 -12.21
C THR A 159 7.43 14.29 -13.68
N ALA A 160 8.11 14.94 -14.63
CA ALA A 160 7.93 14.65 -16.06
C ALA A 160 8.49 13.27 -16.46
N ASP A 161 9.55 12.81 -15.81
CA ASP A 161 10.06 11.45 -16.02
C ASP A 161 9.11 10.40 -15.47
N VAL A 162 8.47 10.65 -14.30
CA VAL A 162 7.38 9.81 -13.79
C VAL A 162 6.23 9.72 -14.80
N ALA A 163 5.82 10.87 -15.37
CA ALA A 163 4.77 10.90 -16.39
C ALA A 163 5.12 10.06 -17.62
N ARG A 164 6.38 10.11 -18.07
CA ARG A 164 6.87 9.32 -19.20
C ARG A 164 6.83 7.83 -18.89
N VAL A 165 7.34 7.41 -17.72
CA VAL A 165 7.29 6.01 -17.30
C VAL A 165 5.84 5.50 -17.22
N TRP A 166 4.89 6.31 -16.73
CA TRP A 166 3.49 5.92 -16.70
C TRP A 166 2.90 5.73 -18.11
N LEU A 167 3.18 6.65 -19.04
CA LEU A 167 2.68 6.55 -20.41
C LEU A 167 3.26 5.33 -21.16
N ASP A 168 4.51 4.98 -20.87
CA ASP A 168 5.22 3.89 -21.54
C ASP A 168 4.88 2.51 -20.92
N GLU A 169 4.71 2.42 -19.59
CA GLU A 169 4.71 1.13 -18.88
C GLU A 169 3.44 0.84 -18.09
N LEU A 170 2.63 1.87 -17.72
CA LEU A 170 1.44 1.68 -16.91
C LEU A 170 0.21 1.53 -17.80
N PRO A 171 -0.43 0.35 -17.87
CA PRO A 171 -1.68 0.21 -18.61
C PRO A 171 -2.78 1.11 -18.03
N ALA A 172 -3.38 1.97 -18.86
CA ALA A 172 -4.44 2.91 -18.42
C ALA A 172 -5.60 2.24 -17.68
N GLY A 173 -5.92 0.98 -18.05
CA GLY A 173 -6.94 0.16 -17.39
C GLY A 173 -6.61 -0.25 -15.95
N ARG A 174 -5.34 -0.10 -15.53
CA ARG A 174 -4.84 -0.43 -14.19
C ARG A 174 -4.66 0.81 -13.29
N THR A 175 -5.15 1.96 -13.74
CA THR A 175 -5.15 3.19 -12.94
C THR A 175 -6.48 3.36 -12.23
N PHE A 176 -6.44 3.90 -11.01
CA PHE A 176 -7.63 4.17 -10.20
C PHE A 176 -7.63 5.64 -9.76
N THR A 177 -8.76 6.13 -9.32
CA THR A 177 -8.95 7.40 -8.61
C THR A 177 -8.09 8.57 -9.11
N ALA A 178 -7.16 9.09 -8.30
CA ALA A 178 -6.33 10.25 -8.64
C ALA A 178 -5.39 9.97 -9.81
N GLU A 179 -4.82 8.78 -9.86
CA GLU A 179 -3.91 8.31 -10.92
C GLU A 179 -4.62 8.24 -12.27
N ARG A 180 -5.84 7.72 -12.30
CA ARG A 180 -6.65 7.68 -13.54
C ARG A 180 -6.95 9.07 -14.08
N ILE A 181 -7.24 10.02 -13.18
CA ILE A 181 -7.47 11.40 -13.58
C ILE A 181 -6.18 12.04 -14.10
N ALA A 182 -5.04 11.83 -13.41
CA ALA A 182 -3.74 12.32 -13.87
C ALA A 182 -3.35 11.71 -15.22
N TYR A 183 -3.56 10.40 -15.40
CA TYR A 183 -3.31 9.71 -16.68
C TYR A 183 -4.17 10.28 -17.81
N ARG A 184 -5.48 10.49 -17.58
CA ARG A 184 -6.35 11.19 -18.52
C ARG A 184 -5.82 12.60 -18.84
N ASN A 185 -5.37 13.33 -17.85
CA ASN A 185 -4.85 14.69 -18.03
C ASN A 185 -3.56 14.69 -18.87
N LEU A 186 -2.69 13.70 -18.71
CA LEU A 186 -1.52 13.49 -19.59
C LEU A 186 -1.96 13.26 -21.05
N LEU A 187 -2.94 12.38 -21.27
CA LEU A 187 -3.47 12.12 -22.62
C LEU A 187 -4.14 13.34 -23.26
N LEU A 188 -4.61 14.30 -22.46
CA LEU A 188 -5.11 15.59 -22.91
C LEU A 188 -4.01 16.62 -23.17
N GLY A 189 -2.73 16.25 -23.01
CA GLY A 189 -1.59 17.14 -23.20
C GLY A 189 -1.33 18.11 -22.05
N LEU A 190 -1.90 17.82 -20.84
CA LEU A 190 -1.61 18.61 -19.65
C LEU A 190 -0.30 18.13 -19.02
N GLU A 191 0.54 19.08 -18.61
CA GLU A 191 1.79 18.80 -17.95
C GLU A 191 1.70 18.94 -16.42
N PRO A 192 2.58 18.26 -15.64
CA PRO A 192 2.71 18.54 -14.23
C PRO A 192 3.04 20.03 -13.96
N PRO A 193 2.46 20.65 -12.90
CA PRO A 193 1.62 20.06 -11.87
C PRO A 193 0.10 20.05 -12.19
N LEU A 194 -0.32 20.51 -13.38
CA LEU A 194 -1.74 20.55 -13.75
C LEU A 194 -2.38 19.15 -13.82
N THR A 195 -1.59 18.12 -14.14
CA THR A 195 -2.05 16.73 -14.14
C THR A 195 -2.68 16.32 -12.82
N ALA A 196 -2.11 16.77 -11.69
CA ALA A 196 -2.60 16.46 -10.34
C ALA A 196 -3.88 17.21 -9.96
N SER A 197 -4.07 18.43 -10.49
CA SER A 197 -5.13 19.34 -10.01
C SER A 197 -6.32 19.47 -10.96
N HIS A 198 -6.10 19.35 -12.29
CA HIS A 198 -7.16 19.56 -13.27
C HIS A 198 -8.27 18.52 -13.15
N ARG A 199 -9.44 18.95 -12.67
CA ARG A 199 -10.63 18.11 -12.47
C ARG A 199 -10.33 16.81 -11.72
N ASN A 200 -9.42 16.85 -10.72
CA ASN A 200 -9.04 15.72 -9.89
C ASN A 200 -9.59 15.87 -8.46
N PRO A 201 -10.81 15.36 -8.17
CA PRO A 201 -11.36 15.39 -6.84
C PRO A 201 -10.66 14.45 -5.86
N PHE A 202 -9.88 13.49 -6.36
CA PHE A 202 -9.22 12.42 -5.59
C PHE A 202 -7.79 12.75 -5.16
N ARG A 203 -7.31 13.97 -5.43
CA ARG A 203 -5.91 14.37 -5.28
C ARG A 203 -5.34 14.31 -3.85
N GLU A 204 -6.16 14.07 -2.83
CA GLU A 204 -5.72 13.83 -1.45
C GLU A 204 -6.01 12.39 -0.98
N TRP A 205 -6.28 11.47 -1.91
CA TRP A 205 -6.48 10.06 -1.61
C TRP A 205 -5.14 9.32 -1.47
N ILE A 206 -5.19 8.04 -1.11
CA ILE A 206 -4.02 7.26 -0.65
C ILE A 206 -3.02 6.90 -1.75
N GLY A 207 -3.40 6.98 -3.03
CA GLY A 207 -2.62 6.44 -4.14
C GLY A 207 -1.16 6.91 -4.25
N ALA A 208 -0.81 8.09 -3.71
CA ALA A 208 0.59 8.51 -3.65
C ALA A 208 1.35 7.85 -2.48
N LEU A 209 0.67 7.51 -1.38
CA LEU A 209 1.27 6.82 -0.26
C LEU A 209 1.71 5.41 -0.65
N ILE A 210 0.86 4.67 -1.37
CA ILE A 210 1.11 3.27 -1.73
C ILE A 210 2.31 3.06 -2.66
N ARG A 211 2.79 4.08 -3.34
CA ARG A 211 3.92 3.99 -4.27
C ARG A 211 5.23 4.58 -3.73
N ALA A 212 5.23 5.04 -2.49
CA ALA A 212 6.35 5.74 -1.89
C ALA A 212 7.52 4.84 -1.45
N ASP A 213 7.30 3.54 -1.33
CA ASP A 213 8.20 2.58 -0.70
C ASP A 213 9.59 2.53 -1.32
N VAL A 214 9.68 2.46 -2.64
CA VAL A 214 10.99 2.38 -3.33
C VAL A 214 11.84 3.60 -3.04
N HIS A 215 11.24 4.78 -2.86
CA HIS A 215 11.98 5.98 -2.48
C HIS A 215 12.56 5.87 -1.06
N GLY A 216 11.84 5.20 -0.15
CA GLY A 216 12.35 4.85 1.18
C GLY A 216 13.43 3.77 1.12
N TRP A 217 13.15 2.66 0.45
CA TRP A 217 14.05 1.51 0.33
C TRP A 217 15.40 1.84 -0.28
N THR A 218 15.43 2.76 -1.26
CA THR A 218 16.65 3.15 -1.97
C THR A 218 17.42 4.32 -1.34
N ASN A 219 16.92 4.86 -0.21
CA ASN A 219 17.60 5.89 0.57
C ASN A 219 17.70 5.50 2.06
N PRO A 220 18.35 4.36 2.41
CA PRO A 220 18.42 3.87 3.79
C PRO A 220 19.11 4.89 4.70
N GLY A 221 18.43 5.31 5.77
CA GLY A 221 18.93 6.30 6.72
C GLY A 221 18.88 7.76 6.24
N GLU A 222 18.31 8.03 5.05
CA GLU A 222 18.19 9.38 4.50
C GLU A 222 16.69 9.80 4.32
N PRO A 223 15.91 9.95 5.40
CA PRO A 223 14.47 10.16 5.33
C PRO A 223 14.08 11.45 4.60
N ALA A 224 14.88 12.52 4.69
CA ALA A 224 14.61 13.78 3.99
C ALA A 224 14.71 13.60 2.47
N ARG A 225 15.71 12.87 1.99
CA ARG A 225 15.92 12.57 0.57
C ARG A 225 14.82 11.67 0.02
N ALA A 226 14.44 10.63 0.77
CA ALA A 226 13.33 9.75 0.44
C ALA A 226 12.02 10.54 0.29
N ALA A 227 11.72 11.42 1.24
CA ALA A 227 10.53 12.27 1.22
C ALA A 227 10.52 13.25 0.03
N GLU A 228 11.68 13.79 -0.35
CA GLU A 228 11.79 14.68 -1.51
C GLU A 228 11.48 13.91 -2.81
N GLN A 229 12.05 12.73 -2.99
CA GLN A 229 11.80 11.87 -4.16
C GLN A 229 10.33 11.46 -4.23
N ALA A 230 9.75 10.98 -3.12
CA ALA A 230 8.33 10.64 -3.06
C ALA A 230 7.43 11.84 -3.34
N GLY A 231 7.83 13.04 -2.91
CA GLY A 231 7.11 14.27 -3.23
C GLY A 231 7.10 14.60 -4.73
N ARG A 232 8.24 14.40 -5.43
CA ARG A 232 8.31 14.59 -6.89
C ARG A 232 7.45 13.56 -7.64
N ASP A 233 7.48 12.31 -7.23
CA ASP A 233 6.63 11.27 -7.79
C ASP A 233 5.14 11.58 -7.53
N ALA A 234 4.76 11.87 -6.29
CA ALA A 234 3.39 12.16 -5.89
C ALA A 234 2.77 13.35 -6.64
N ALA A 235 3.59 14.37 -6.95
CA ALA A 235 3.14 15.61 -7.62
C ALA A 235 2.55 15.39 -9.02
N LEU A 236 2.74 14.21 -9.62
CA LEU A 236 2.10 13.87 -10.90
C LEU A 236 0.58 13.77 -10.78
N SER A 237 0.08 13.26 -9.66
CA SER A 237 -1.34 12.89 -9.49
C SER A 237 -2.00 13.43 -8.23
N HIS A 238 -1.21 13.86 -7.24
CA HIS A 238 -1.70 14.28 -5.93
C HIS A 238 -1.25 15.68 -5.54
N THR A 239 -1.96 16.25 -4.55
CA THR A 239 -1.64 17.54 -3.91
C THR A 239 -1.88 17.44 -2.40
N GLY A 240 -1.46 18.44 -1.63
CA GLY A 240 -1.78 18.56 -0.21
C GLY A 240 -1.50 17.28 0.58
N ASN A 241 -2.51 16.80 1.32
CA ASN A 241 -2.33 15.62 2.19
C ASN A 241 -2.01 14.33 1.43
N GLY A 242 -2.34 14.20 0.15
CA GLY A 242 -1.91 13.07 -0.67
C GLY A 242 -0.39 13.04 -0.88
N VAL A 243 0.22 14.19 -1.21
CA VAL A 243 1.68 14.33 -1.30
C VAL A 243 2.34 14.16 0.07
N PHE A 244 1.75 14.73 1.12
CA PHE A 244 2.29 14.61 2.47
C PHE A 244 2.30 13.16 2.95
N ALA A 245 1.29 12.36 2.58
CA ALA A 245 1.23 10.95 2.91
C ALA A 245 2.36 10.14 2.24
N ALA A 246 2.67 10.41 0.97
CA ALA A 246 3.81 9.81 0.29
C ALA A 246 5.14 10.18 0.96
N ARG A 247 5.32 11.44 1.32
CA ARG A 247 6.52 11.92 2.04
C ARG A 247 6.67 11.26 3.40
N PHE A 248 5.56 11.16 4.16
CA PHE A 248 5.52 10.46 5.44
C PHE A 248 5.97 9.00 5.31
N ALA A 249 5.35 8.26 4.39
CA ALA A 249 5.65 6.84 4.19
C ALA A 249 7.12 6.64 3.76
N ALA A 250 7.59 7.37 2.74
CA ALA A 250 8.96 7.25 2.26
C ALA A 250 10.00 7.55 3.35
N ALA A 251 9.78 8.59 4.18
CA ALA A 251 10.68 8.94 5.25
C ALA A 251 10.71 7.89 6.37
N ALA A 252 9.54 7.36 6.76
CA ALA A 252 9.44 6.29 7.76
C ALA A 252 10.12 5.01 7.27
N ILE A 253 9.90 4.64 6.00
CA ILE A 253 10.52 3.48 5.36
C ILE A 253 12.04 3.66 5.23
N ALA A 254 12.54 4.85 4.88
CA ALA A 254 13.98 5.12 4.82
C ALA A 254 14.65 4.98 6.19
N ALA A 255 13.98 5.40 7.27
CA ALA A 255 14.45 5.18 8.63
C ALA A 255 14.51 3.68 8.96
N ALA A 256 13.45 2.91 8.65
CA ALA A 256 13.43 1.47 8.85
C ALA A 256 14.51 0.74 8.02
N ALA A 257 14.73 1.14 6.77
CA ALA A 257 15.74 0.56 5.88
C ALA A 257 17.17 0.76 6.39
N SER A 258 17.43 1.73 7.28
CA SER A 258 18.73 1.92 7.92
C SER A 258 19.19 0.70 8.73
N GLY A 259 18.24 -0.06 9.29
CA GLY A 259 18.47 -1.19 10.17
C GLY A 259 18.91 -0.80 11.59
N THR A 260 18.82 0.48 11.96
CA THR A 260 19.21 1.00 13.28
C THR A 260 18.07 1.70 14.01
N ALA A 261 16.98 2.01 13.33
CA ALA A 261 15.82 2.67 13.89
C ALA A 261 14.81 1.64 14.45
N ASP A 262 14.14 2.01 15.54
CA ASP A 262 12.93 1.35 16.01
C ASP A 262 11.68 1.92 15.29
N VAL A 263 10.52 1.31 15.53
CA VAL A 263 9.25 1.71 14.90
C VAL A 263 8.86 3.15 15.25
N HIS A 264 9.09 3.58 16.47
CA HIS A 264 8.78 4.94 16.93
C HIS A 264 9.70 5.97 16.29
N GLN A 265 10.97 5.62 16.06
CA GLN A 265 11.91 6.46 15.31
C GLN A 265 11.51 6.58 13.85
N CYS A 266 11.00 5.49 13.23
CA CYS A 266 10.46 5.52 11.88
C CYS A 266 9.26 6.46 11.77
N LEU A 267 8.30 6.37 12.68
CA LEU A 267 7.12 7.27 12.69
C LEU A 267 7.51 8.73 12.92
N ARG A 268 8.48 9.01 13.81
CA ARG A 268 9.02 10.37 14.02
C ARG A 268 9.70 10.90 12.76
N ALA A 269 10.47 10.09 12.05
CA ALA A 269 11.10 10.48 10.78
C ALA A 269 10.06 10.83 9.71
N GLY A 270 8.99 10.02 9.63
CA GLY A 270 7.84 10.30 8.76
C GLY A 270 7.17 11.63 9.10
N LEU A 271 6.86 11.88 10.37
CA LEU A 271 6.26 13.15 10.82
C LEU A 271 7.13 14.37 10.54
N ALA A 272 8.45 14.24 10.69
CA ALA A 272 9.39 15.34 10.39
C ALA A 272 9.43 15.72 8.89
N ALA A 273 8.99 14.82 8.01
CA ALA A 273 8.99 15.04 6.56
C ALA A 273 7.74 15.76 6.04
N VAL A 274 6.74 16.05 6.89
CA VAL A 274 5.48 16.68 6.50
C VAL A 274 5.24 17.99 7.26
N PRO A 275 4.45 18.93 6.69
CA PRO A 275 4.15 20.18 7.39
C PRO A 275 3.42 19.92 8.71
N GLU A 276 3.92 20.50 9.80
CA GLU A 276 3.43 20.27 11.17
C GLU A 276 1.95 20.57 11.33
N GLY A 277 1.45 21.65 10.73
CA GLY A 277 0.05 22.10 10.76
C GLY A 277 -0.86 21.38 9.77
N SER A 278 -0.38 20.35 9.03
CA SER A 278 -1.21 19.61 8.08
C SER A 278 -2.21 18.68 8.78
N ARG A 279 -3.35 18.43 8.12
CA ARG A 279 -4.33 17.44 8.59
C ARG A 279 -3.71 16.03 8.69
N LEU A 280 -2.80 15.70 7.79
CA LEU A 280 -2.07 14.43 7.84
C LEU A 280 -1.22 14.30 9.09
N ALA A 281 -0.41 15.33 9.41
CA ALA A 281 0.43 15.30 10.60
C ALA A 281 -0.40 15.21 11.90
N ALA A 282 -1.54 15.91 11.95
CA ALA A 282 -2.48 15.79 13.05
C ALA A 282 -3.02 14.36 13.17
N ALA A 283 -3.45 13.75 12.07
CA ALA A 283 -4.02 12.40 12.05
C ALA A 283 -2.99 11.32 12.45
N VAL A 284 -1.75 11.45 11.98
CA VAL A 284 -0.66 10.53 12.37
C VAL A 284 -0.36 10.64 13.88
N ARG A 285 -0.29 11.87 14.43
CA ARG A 285 -0.13 12.07 15.89
C ARG A 285 -1.30 11.47 16.65
N ASP A 286 -2.53 11.72 16.23
CA ASP A 286 -3.72 11.14 16.84
C ASP A 286 -3.67 9.60 16.86
N GLY A 287 -3.20 8.99 15.77
CA GLY A 287 -3.00 7.54 15.71
C GLY A 287 -1.99 7.06 16.75
N ILE A 288 -0.82 7.69 16.81
CA ILE A 288 0.24 7.38 17.80
C ILE A 288 -0.27 7.57 19.23
N ASP A 289 -0.85 8.74 19.52
CA ASP A 289 -1.30 9.10 20.86
C ASP A 289 -2.47 8.21 21.33
N THR A 290 -3.39 7.86 20.43
CA THR A 290 -4.51 6.98 20.75
C THR A 290 -4.01 5.56 21.07
N ALA A 291 -3.09 5.04 20.26
CA ALA A 291 -2.46 3.74 20.53
C ALA A 291 -1.72 3.72 21.87
N ALA A 292 -0.99 4.79 22.19
CA ALA A 292 -0.27 4.92 23.48
C ALA A 292 -1.21 4.99 24.70
N ARG A 293 -2.45 5.53 24.54
CA ARG A 293 -3.44 5.55 25.64
C ARG A 293 -4.10 4.19 25.90
N HIS A 294 -4.07 3.28 24.94
CA HIS A 294 -4.66 1.95 25.04
C HIS A 294 -3.58 0.86 24.84
N PRO A 295 -2.58 0.75 25.72
CA PRO A 295 -1.51 -0.23 25.56
C PRO A 295 -2.05 -1.65 25.69
N THR A 296 -1.36 -2.61 25.07
CA THR A 296 -1.65 -4.03 25.26
C THR A 296 -1.37 -4.40 26.72
N PRO A 297 -2.25 -5.15 27.41
CA PRO A 297 -1.97 -5.66 28.74
C PRO A 297 -0.65 -6.43 28.77
N GLY A 298 0.24 -6.11 29.74
CA GLY A 298 1.55 -6.74 29.89
C GLY A 298 2.69 -6.16 29.05
N SER A 299 2.48 -5.08 28.28
CA SER A 299 3.57 -4.35 27.63
C SER A 299 4.45 -3.62 28.63
N PRO A 300 5.80 -3.60 28.45
CA PRO A 300 6.70 -2.83 29.30
C PRO A 300 6.34 -1.32 29.23
N GLY A 301 5.91 -0.73 30.34
CA GLY A 301 5.52 0.69 30.44
C GLY A 301 4.02 0.95 30.63
N GLY A 302 3.18 -0.08 30.66
CA GLY A 302 1.77 0.05 31.05
C GLY A 302 1.63 0.34 32.57
N PRO A 303 0.56 1.07 33.00
CA PRO A 303 0.28 1.29 34.43
C PRO A 303 -0.06 -0.05 35.07
N GLY A 304 0.89 -0.67 35.77
CA GLY A 304 0.74 -1.98 36.41
C GLY A 304 2.03 -2.62 36.90
N SER A 305 3.20 -2.04 36.69
CA SER A 305 4.47 -2.52 37.27
C SER A 305 4.81 -1.80 38.58
N SER A 306 3.91 -1.81 39.54
CA SER A 306 4.26 -1.54 40.95
C SER A 306 4.01 -2.80 41.76
N ASP A 307 5.09 -3.33 42.32
CA ASP A 307 5.15 -4.34 43.37
C ASP A 307 4.10 -4.02 44.43
N GLY A 308 3.16 -4.91 44.70
CA GLY A 308 2.18 -4.72 45.76
C GLY A 308 1.01 -5.70 45.63
N SER A 309 1.11 -6.81 46.37
CA SER A 309 0.03 -7.74 46.65
C SER A 309 -1.27 -7.03 47.05
N ASP A 310 -2.33 -7.25 46.32
CA ASP A 310 -3.68 -7.40 46.88
C ASP A 310 -4.57 -8.22 45.97
N ASP A 311 -5.10 -9.30 46.54
CA ASP A 311 -6.09 -10.19 45.98
C ASP A 311 -7.39 -9.43 45.75
N SER A 312 -7.70 -9.12 44.51
CA SER A 312 -9.06 -8.90 44.00
C SER A 312 -9.22 -9.61 42.70
N ASP A 313 -9.90 -10.75 42.80
CA ASP A 313 -10.33 -11.64 41.76
C ASP A 313 -11.49 -10.97 40.94
N ASP A 314 -11.09 -10.07 40.03
CA ASP A 314 -11.93 -9.53 38.97
C ASP A 314 -11.06 -9.41 37.70
N SER A 315 -10.51 -10.56 37.26
CA SER A 315 -9.99 -10.72 35.91
C SER A 315 -11.16 -10.88 34.97
N ASP A 316 -11.81 -9.75 34.61
CA ASP A 316 -12.53 -9.65 33.35
C ASP A 316 -11.50 -9.91 32.25
N GLY A 317 -11.64 -11.05 31.57
CA GLY A 317 -10.74 -11.53 30.52
C GLY A 317 -10.78 -10.65 29.27
N SER A 318 -10.55 -9.33 29.42
CA SER A 318 -10.36 -8.42 28.32
C SER A 318 -8.97 -8.66 27.73
N ASP A 319 -8.95 -9.55 26.74
CA ASP A 319 -7.82 -9.88 25.90
C ASP A 319 -7.30 -8.60 25.19
N GLY A 320 -6.00 -8.55 24.87
CA GLY A 320 -5.36 -7.43 24.18
C GLY A 320 -6.02 -6.98 22.85
N SER A 321 -6.98 -7.74 22.34
CA SER A 321 -7.87 -7.40 21.24
C SER A 321 -8.74 -6.17 21.51
N ASP A 322 -9.30 -6.10 22.73
CA ASP A 322 -10.19 -5.00 23.11
C ASP A 322 -9.47 -3.66 23.21
N ALA A 323 -8.16 -3.68 23.47
CA ALA A 323 -7.35 -2.47 23.52
C ALA A 323 -7.23 -1.81 22.14
N PHE A 324 -6.89 -2.58 21.11
CA PHE A 324 -6.80 -2.02 19.73
C PHE A 324 -8.17 -1.74 19.13
N ASP A 325 -9.20 -2.52 19.44
CA ASP A 325 -10.57 -2.22 19.03
C ASP A 325 -11.01 -0.83 19.52
N ARG A 326 -10.66 -0.43 20.76
CA ARG A 326 -10.90 0.93 21.27
C ARG A 326 -10.14 2.00 20.50
N VAL A 327 -8.86 1.74 20.14
CA VAL A 327 -8.07 2.66 19.31
C VAL A 327 -8.76 2.89 17.98
N VAL A 328 -9.17 1.84 17.31
CA VAL A 328 -9.84 1.90 16.00
C VAL A 328 -11.18 2.63 16.11
N ASP A 329 -11.98 2.36 17.14
CA ASP A 329 -13.29 2.99 17.34
C ASP A 329 -13.14 4.50 17.60
N GLU A 330 -12.13 4.96 18.37
CA GLU A 330 -11.81 6.38 18.52
C GLU A 330 -11.42 7.04 17.20
N LEU A 331 -10.57 6.37 16.39
CA LEU A 331 -10.16 6.89 15.10
C LEU A 331 -11.34 6.96 14.12
N HIS A 332 -12.21 5.94 14.10
CA HIS A 332 -13.43 5.97 13.29
C HIS A 332 -14.41 7.03 13.74
N HIS A 333 -14.55 7.29 15.05
CA HIS A 333 -15.33 8.41 15.55
C HIS A 333 -14.81 9.76 15.07
N ARG A 334 -13.48 9.94 15.05
CA ARG A 334 -12.83 11.20 14.65
C ARG A 334 -12.77 11.40 13.15
N TYR A 335 -12.43 10.35 12.39
CA TYR A 335 -12.13 10.42 10.97
C TYR A 335 -13.15 9.72 10.06
N GLY A 336 -14.23 9.14 10.59
CA GLY A 336 -15.23 8.40 9.82
C GLY A 336 -16.02 9.23 8.80
N HIS A 337 -15.89 10.57 8.86
CA HIS A 337 -16.45 11.48 7.85
C HIS A 337 -15.63 11.54 6.55
N TYR A 338 -14.39 11.03 6.54
CA TYR A 338 -13.58 10.91 5.33
C TYR A 338 -13.99 9.69 4.49
N HIS A 339 -13.78 9.79 3.18
CA HIS A 339 -13.93 8.63 2.31
C HIS A 339 -12.90 7.57 2.68
N TRP A 340 -13.24 6.29 2.54
CA TRP A 340 -12.40 5.16 2.96
C TRP A 340 -10.99 5.15 2.32
N VAL A 341 -10.83 5.71 1.12
CA VAL A 341 -9.54 5.83 0.38
C VAL A 341 -8.77 7.11 0.73
N HIS A 342 -9.28 8.01 1.58
CA HIS A 342 -8.60 9.27 1.84
C HIS A 342 -7.32 9.05 2.65
N ALA A 343 -6.22 9.74 2.28
CA ALA A 343 -4.90 9.56 2.91
C ALA A 343 -4.89 9.81 4.43
N VAL A 344 -5.70 10.76 4.91
CA VAL A 344 -5.69 11.18 6.33
C VAL A 344 -6.09 10.06 7.30
N PRO A 345 -7.28 9.40 7.20
CA PRO A 345 -7.66 8.32 8.11
C PRO A 345 -6.74 7.11 7.99
N ASN A 346 -6.29 6.79 6.77
CA ASN A 346 -5.43 5.65 6.52
C ASN A 346 -4.04 5.84 7.16
N ALA A 347 -3.45 7.03 7.08
CA ALA A 347 -2.19 7.34 7.77
C ALA A 347 -2.35 7.25 9.30
N ALA A 348 -3.50 7.64 9.86
CA ALA A 348 -3.76 7.49 11.29
C ALA A 348 -3.79 6.02 11.72
N VAL A 349 -4.45 5.15 10.95
CA VAL A 349 -4.51 3.70 11.24
C VAL A 349 -3.14 3.04 11.11
N ILE A 350 -2.39 3.35 10.05
CA ILE A 350 -1.02 2.83 9.88
C ILE A 350 -0.15 3.20 11.08
N ALA A 351 -0.19 4.48 11.50
CA ALA A 351 0.59 4.94 12.64
C ALA A 351 0.14 4.28 13.96
N ALA A 352 -1.16 4.14 14.17
CA ALA A 352 -1.71 3.48 15.34
C ALA A 352 -1.33 1.99 15.42
N ALA A 353 -1.47 1.27 14.30
CA ALA A 353 -1.14 -0.16 14.22
C ALA A 353 0.34 -0.41 14.50
N LEU A 354 1.23 0.36 13.86
CA LEU A 354 2.67 0.26 14.07
C LEU A 354 3.08 0.61 15.52
N THR A 355 2.47 1.64 16.09
CA THR A 355 2.72 2.03 17.50
C THR A 355 2.28 0.94 18.45
N HIS A 356 1.06 0.40 18.27
CA HIS A 356 0.50 -0.62 19.15
C HIS A 356 1.18 -1.99 19.01
N ALA A 357 1.71 -2.31 17.81
CA ALA A 357 2.44 -3.54 17.54
C ALA A 357 3.87 -3.52 18.07
N ASP A 358 4.44 -2.34 18.32
CA ASP A 358 5.79 -2.11 18.85
C ASP A 358 6.89 -2.93 18.16
N GLY A 359 6.83 -2.99 16.81
CA GLY A 359 7.81 -3.66 15.96
C GLY A 359 7.55 -5.15 15.69
N ASP A 360 6.51 -5.77 16.26
CA ASP A 360 6.10 -7.11 15.87
C ASP A 360 5.50 -7.12 14.48
N PHE A 361 6.01 -7.98 13.60
CA PHE A 361 5.60 -8.04 12.20
C PHE A 361 4.14 -8.46 12.03
N THR A 362 3.75 -9.58 12.63
CA THR A 362 2.39 -10.12 12.52
C THR A 362 1.36 -9.14 13.04
N ARG A 363 1.60 -8.60 14.25
CA ARG A 363 0.71 -7.60 14.82
C ARG A 363 0.62 -6.35 13.97
N SER A 364 1.73 -5.85 13.41
CA SER A 364 1.74 -4.66 12.55
C SER A 364 0.80 -4.81 11.36
N VAL A 365 0.89 -5.94 10.62
CA VAL A 365 0.04 -6.15 9.45
C VAL A 365 -1.41 -6.46 9.82
N CYS A 366 -1.63 -7.29 10.84
CA CYS A 366 -2.97 -7.65 11.29
C CYS A 366 -3.75 -6.46 11.85
N LEU A 367 -3.12 -5.64 12.68
CA LEU A 367 -3.75 -4.45 13.27
C LEU A 367 -4.04 -3.39 12.19
N ALA A 368 -3.13 -3.17 11.23
CA ALA A 368 -3.36 -2.23 10.14
C ALA A 368 -4.59 -2.63 9.29
N VAL A 369 -4.75 -3.92 8.99
CA VAL A 369 -5.90 -4.45 8.28
C VAL A 369 -7.16 -4.41 9.14
N SER A 370 -7.07 -4.75 10.43
CA SER A 370 -8.20 -4.70 11.38
C SER A 370 -8.77 -3.29 11.56
N GLY A 371 -7.99 -2.27 11.26
CA GLY A 371 -8.41 -0.86 11.33
C GLY A 371 -9.47 -0.45 10.30
N GLY A 372 -9.71 -1.25 9.27
CA GLY A 372 -10.66 -0.92 8.21
C GLY A 372 -10.13 0.14 7.23
N TRP A 373 -11.02 0.91 6.63
CA TRP A 373 -10.77 1.83 5.52
C TRP A 373 -10.11 1.14 4.33
N ASP A 374 -8.92 1.55 3.88
CA ASP A 374 -8.19 0.98 2.77
C ASP A 374 -7.24 -0.13 3.27
N THR A 375 -7.80 -1.30 3.48
CA THR A 375 -7.19 -2.37 4.26
C THR A 375 -5.95 -2.97 3.63
N ASP A 376 -5.92 -3.13 2.31
CA ASP A 376 -4.79 -3.66 1.56
C ASP A 376 -3.63 -2.64 1.53
N SER A 377 -3.90 -1.38 1.25
CA SER A 377 -2.92 -0.30 1.27
C SER A 377 -2.33 -0.06 2.67
N ASN A 378 -3.19 -0.11 3.71
CA ASN A 378 -2.76 0.03 5.10
C ASN A 378 -1.87 -1.14 5.52
N GLY A 379 -2.30 -2.37 5.21
CA GLY A 379 -1.53 -3.57 5.45
C GLY A 379 -0.19 -3.57 4.71
N ALA A 380 -0.19 -3.18 3.42
CA ALA A 380 1.01 -3.07 2.59
C ALA A 380 2.05 -2.13 3.20
N THR A 381 1.64 -0.93 3.60
CA THR A 381 2.56 0.07 4.14
C THR A 381 3.08 -0.32 5.52
N ALA A 382 2.21 -0.82 6.42
CA ALA A 382 2.62 -1.33 7.72
C ALA A 382 3.56 -2.54 7.57
N GLY A 383 3.24 -3.45 6.66
CA GLY A 383 4.06 -4.63 6.36
C GLY A 383 5.43 -4.28 5.78
N SER A 384 5.50 -3.26 4.90
CA SER A 384 6.77 -2.76 4.39
C SER A 384 7.71 -2.29 5.52
N ILE A 385 7.20 -1.45 6.42
CA ILE A 385 7.98 -0.93 7.56
C ILE A 385 8.36 -2.05 8.52
N ALA A 386 7.39 -2.89 8.93
CA ALA A 386 7.63 -3.97 9.88
C ALA A 386 8.56 -5.06 9.31
N GLY A 387 8.47 -5.36 8.01
CA GLY A 387 9.38 -6.28 7.32
C GLY A 387 10.82 -5.78 7.34
N LEU A 388 11.06 -4.50 7.05
CA LEU A 388 12.39 -3.88 7.16
C LEU A 388 12.93 -3.96 8.61
N LEU A 389 12.08 -3.69 9.61
CA LEU A 389 12.45 -3.76 11.02
C LEU A 389 12.76 -5.20 11.46
N ALA A 390 12.08 -6.21 10.92
CA ALA A 390 12.43 -7.62 11.13
C ALA A 390 13.84 -7.93 10.60
N GLY A 391 14.27 -7.27 9.54
CA GLY A 391 15.66 -7.25 9.07
C GLY A 391 16.05 -8.37 8.12
N SER A 392 15.26 -9.44 7.99
CA SER A 392 15.47 -10.50 7.01
C SER A 392 14.22 -11.36 6.80
N PRO A 393 14.07 -12.04 5.62
CA PRO A 393 12.93 -12.92 5.34
C PRO A 393 12.77 -14.05 6.35
N GLY A 394 13.87 -14.60 6.84
CA GLY A 394 13.87 -15.72 7.81
C GLY A 394 13.33 -15.35 9.20
N LYS A 395 13.07 -14.07 9.46
CA LYS A 395 12.40 -13.61 10.68
C LYS A 395 10.90 -13.37 10.50
N LEU A 396 10.41 -13.45 9.27
CA LEU A 396 8.98 -13.41 8.98
C LEU A 396 8.40 -14.82 9.16
N PRO A 397 7.27 -14.99 9.85
CA PRO A 397 6.68 -16.32 10.04
C PRO A 397 6.31 -17.00 8.72
N ASP A 398 6.61 -18.31 8.61
CA ASP A 398 6.37 -19.11 7.40
C ASP A 398 4.91 -19.09 6.94
N ARG A 399 3.94 -19.00 7.88
CA ARG A 399 2.51 -18.91 7.51
C ARG A 399 2.19 -17.72 6.61
N TRP A 400 3.00 -16.64 6.68
CA TRP A 400 2.86 -15.47 5.84
C TRP A 400 3.65 -15.58 4.54
N THR A 401 4.87 -16.11 4.59
CA THR A 401 5.79 -16.10 3.43
C THR A 401 5.57 -17.29 2.50
N ALA A 402 5.32 -18.50 3.04
CA ALA A 402 5.21 -19.70 2.24
C ALA A 402 4.10 -19.66 1.16
N PRO A 403 2.88 -19.11 1.43
CA PRO A 403 1.84 -19.02 0.40
C PRO A 403 2.20 -18.12 -0.78
N LEU A 404 3.12 -17.14 -0.61
CA LEU A 404 3.57 -16.24 -1.68
C LEU A 404 4.47 -16.94 -2.70
N LYS A 405 5.10 -18.10 -2.36
CA LYS A 405 5.92 -18.92 -3.27
C LYS A 405 7.02 -18.14 -4.00
N ASN A 406 7.53 -17.08 -3.36
CA ASN A 406 8.50 -16.16 -3.96
C ASN A 406 8.09 -15.71 -5.37
N ARG A 407 6.81 -15.38 -5.59
CA ARG A 407 6.28 -15.05 -6.90
C ARG A 407 5.28 -13.90 -6.84
N LEU A 408 5.54 -12.86 -7.63
CA LEU A 408 4.69 -11.69 -7.82
C LEU A 408 4.10 -11.68 -9.23
N ALA A 409 2.77 -11.68 -9.34
CA ALA A 409 2.09 -11.38 -10.59
C ALA A 409 1.96 -9.87 -10.78
N THR A 410 2.21 -9.37 -11.99
CA THR A 410 2.15 -7.93 -12.28
C THR A 410 1.85 -7.67 -13.76
N THR A 411 1.29 -6.50 -14.04
CA THR A 411 1.12 -6.00 -15.43
C THR A 411 2.29 -5.14 -15.90
N VAL A 412 3.30 -4.90 -15.06
CA VAL A 412 4.51 -4.16 -15.44
C VAL A 412 5.41 -5.06 -16.28
N ALA A 413 5.69 -4.63 -17.52
CA ALA A 413 6.42 -5.43 -18.49
C ALA A 413 7.80 -5.87 -17.95
N GLY A 414 8.11 -7.15 -18.13
CA GLY A 414 9.39 -7.73 -17.70
C GLY A 414 9.48 -8.13 -16.23
N PHE A 415 8.45 -7.87 -15.40
CA PHE A 415 8.43 -8.21 -13.97
C PHE A 415 7.43 -9.32 -13.61
N ASP A 416 6.54 -9.74 -14.51
CA ASP A 416 5.56 -10.78 -14.19
C ASP A 416 6.23 -12.09 -13.79
N GLY A 417 5.83 -12.63 -12.64
CA GLY A 417 6.40 -13.84 -12.05
C GLY A 417 7.75 -13.66 -11.35
N ILE A 418 8.22 -12.44 -11.13
CA ILE A 418 9.50 -12.15 -10.46
C ILE A 418 9.45 -12.56 -8.99
N GLY A 419 10.61 -13.04 -8.48
CA GLY A 419 10.81 -13.34 -7.07
C GLY A 419 11.08 -12.09 -6.22
N PHE A 420 10.71 -12.13 -4.94
CA PHE A 420 10.97 -11.05 -3.99
C PHE A 420 12.46 -10.89 -3.69
N ASP A 421 13.22 -11.99 -3.70
CA ASP A 421 14.68 -12.04 -3.64
C ASP A 421 15.32 -11.24 -4.79
N THR A 422 14.84 -11.45 -6.01
CA THR A 422 15.32 -10.72 -7.19
C THR A 422 14.94 -9.23 -7.10
N LEU A 423 13.74 -8.90 -6.63
CA LEU A 423 13.32 -7.52 -6.40
C LEU A 423 14.20 -6.82 -5.37
N ALA A 424 14.55 -7.52 -4.30
CA ALA A 424 15.46 -7.00 -3.27
C ALA A 424 16.85 -6.69 -3.84
N GLN A 425 17.39 -7.57 -4.68
CA GLN A 425 18.67 -7.35 -5.35
C GLN A 425 18.65 -6.12 -6.25
N LEU A 426 17.61 -6.00 -7.09
CA LEU A 426 17.45 -4.83 -7.97
C LEU A 426 17.30 -3.53 -7.16
N THR A 427 16.54 -3.58 -6.07
CA THR A 427 16.34 -2.42 -5.19
C THR A 427 17.63 -2.04 -4.46
N ALA A 428 18.42 -3.02 -3.98
CA ALA A 428 19.70 -2.79 -3.34
C ALA A 428 20.72 -2.18 -4.32
N GLN A 429 20.70 -2.57 -5.58
CA GLN A 429 21.54 -1.97 -6.61
C GLN A 429 21.24 -0.47 -6.76
N GLU A 430 19.95 -0.10 -6.80
CA GLU A 430 19.54 1.32 -6.88
C GLU A 430 19.81 2.08 -5.57
N ALA A 431 19.74 1.43 -4.41
CA ALA A 431 20.10 2.03 -3.13
C ALA A 431 21.59 2.42 -3.10
N LEU A 432 22.47 1.55 -3.63
CA LEU A 432 23.92 1.74 -3.65
C LEU A 432 24.40 2.62 -4.82
N ARG A 433 23.51 2.98 -5.74
CA ARG A 433 23.82 3.86 -6.85
C ARG A 433 23.90 5.31 -6.35
N SER A 434 25.02 5.97 -6.65
CA SER A 434 25.30 7.38 -6.28
C SER A 434 24.45 8.37 -7.10
#